data_38a6a494046be7afb48c645fd7a192ae
#
_entry.id   38a6a494046be7afb48c645fd7a192ae
#
_cell.length_a   1.000
_cell.length_b   1.000
_cell.length_c   1.000
_cell.angle_alpha   90.00
_cell.angle_beta   90.00
_cell.angle_gamma   90.00
#
_symmetry.space_group_name_H-M   'P 1'
#
loop_
_entity.id
_entity.type
_entity.pdbx_description
1 polymer ?
#
loop_
_entity_poly.entity_id
_entity_poly.type
_entity_poly.pdbx_seq_one_letter_code
_entity_poly.pdbx_strand_id
1 'polypeptide(L)'
;MKVIHNIDEFKPTKPIVLTQGTFDGVHFGHKKILKQVVEQAIQMGGESVLLTFYPHPRLVLYPDDNELKLLTTIEEKVELVGDIGMDYLIIMPFTKELSRLKSSDFVRDILVEKLHVSKLIIGYDHRFGRNREGGLAEMKMYAETYKFSLQEIPAQDLEESIVSSTKIRKALLAGQIEIANEYLGKLYTISGKVEEGMQRGTTIGYPTANVRVNSSYKLIPKNGVYAVWVCIGQNRMPGMLNIGFNPTFEDKKWSVEVHIFDFNKNIYHKEISISFVAFTREEQTFDGIEALKKQLSKDEKEIRGLLTD
;
A
#
# COMPACT_ATOMS: atom_id res chain seq x y z
N MET A 1 -14.30 4.70 10.72
CA MET A 1 -14.61 4.64 9.27
C MET A 1 -15.49 3.42 8.97
N LYS A 2 -16.53 3.59 8.15
CA LYS A 2 -17.37 2.48 7.67
C LYS A 2 -16.93 2.04 6.29
N VAL A 3 -16.73 0.73 6.08
CA VAL A 3 -16.36 0.16 4.78
C VAL A 3 -17.62 -0.40 4.11
N ILE A 4 -17.82 -0.05 2.83
CA ILE A 4 -18.97 -0.46 2.03
C ILE A 4 -18.48 -1.16 0.77
N HIS A 5 -18.91 -2.40 0.56
CA HIS A 5 -18.56 -3.21 -0.60
C HIS A 5 -19.66 -3.19 -1.69
N ASN A 6 -20.89 -2.91 -1.31
CA ASN A 6 -22.00 -2.76 -2.24
C ASN A 6 -22.50 -1.31 -2.20
N ILE A 7 -22.29 -0.57 -3.27
CA ILE A 7 -22.65 0.84 -3.38
C ILE A 7 -24.16 1.09 -3.16
N ASP A 8 -25.02 0.11 -3.45
CA ASP A 8 -26.46 0.22 -3.27
C ASP A 8 -26.89 0.21 -1.78
N GLU A 9 -25.98 -0.18 -0.88
CA GLU A 9 -26.18 -0.10 0.58
C GLU A 9 -25.82 1.28 1.14
N PHE A 10 -25.16 2.14 0.37
CA PHE A 10 -24.85 3.49 0.79
C PHE A 10 -26.08 4.37 0.75
N LYS A 11 -26.52 4.83 1.92
CA LYS A 11 -27.71 5.67 2.08
C LYS A 11 -27.34 6.90 2.90
N PRO A 12 -26.72 7.91 2.28
CA PRO A 12 -26.31 9.12 2.98
C PRO A 12 -27.52 9.96 3.39
N THR A 13 -27.43 10.56 4.57
CA THR A 13 -28.42 11.50 5.09
C THR A 13 -27.87 12.91 5.24
N LYS A 14 -26.58 13.08 4.99
CA LYS A 14 -25.85 14.34 5.05
C LYS A 14 -25.19 14.66 3.72
N PRO A 15 -24.75 15.91 3.50
CA PRO A 15 -23.95 16.27 2.34
C PRO A 15 -22.71 15.40 2.20
N ILE A 16 -22.41 14.93 1.00
CA ILE A 16 -21.26 14.05 0.73
C ILE A 16 -20.13 14.85 0.10
N VAL A 17 -18.96 14.82 0.77
CA VAL A 17 -17.68 15.28 0.20
C VAL A 17 -16.89 14.06 -0.22
N LEU A 18 -16.69 13.93 -1.53
CA LEU A 18 -16.15 12.74 -2.17
C LEU A 18 -14.78 12.98 -2.78
N THR A 19 -13.92 11.99 -2.72
CA THR A 19 -12.82 11.81 -3.67
C THR A 19 -12.84 10.40 -4.24
N GLN A 20 -12.23 10.20 -5.42
CA GLN A 20 -12.19 8.89 -6.06
C GLN A 20 -10.80 8.58 -6.63
N GLY A 21 -10.42 7.32 -6.58
CA GLY A 21 -9.17 6.86 -7.16
C GLY A 21 -8.66 5.55 -6.58
N THR A 22 -7.54 5.08 -7.10
CA THR A 22 -6.93 3.85 -6.62
C THR A 22 -6.21 4.03 -5.29
N PHE A 23 -5.67 5.20 -5.01
CA PHE A 23 -4.95 5.56 -3.78
C PHE A 23 -3.94 4.50 -3.34
N ASP A 24 -3.20 3.93 -4.32
CA ASP A 24 -2.23 2.88 -4.02
C ASP A 24 -1.03 3.43 -3.26
N GLY A 25 -0.74 2.83 -2.10
CA GLY A 25 0.28 3.26 -1.16
C GLY A 25 -0.17 4.30 -0.15
N VAL A 26 -1.30 5.00 -0.36
CA VAL A 26 -1.78 6.11 0.50
C VAL A 26 -0.62 7.05 0.88
N HIS A 27 0.21 7.42 -0.12
CA HIS A 27 1.41 8.24 0.04
C HIS A 27 1.08 9.68 0.42
N PHE A 28 2.11 10.51 0.63
CA PHE A 28 1.96 11.87 1.13
C PHE A 28 0.93 12.71 0.33
N GLY A 29 0.99 12.70 -1.02
CA GLY A 29 0.01 13.40 -1.85
C GLY A 29 -1.42 12.87 -1.67
N HIS A 30 -1.59 11.54 -1.56
CA HIS A 30 -2.89 10.94 -1.27
C HIS A 30 -3.43 11.38 0.09
N LYS A 31 -2.60 11.38 1.14
CA LYS A 31 -2.98 11.82 2.49
C LYS A 31 -3.46 13.26 2.49
N LYS A 32 -2.82 14.14 1.70
CA LYS A 32 -3.22 15.55 1.58
C LYS A 32 -4.63 15.69 0.98
N ILE A 33 -4.91 14.95 -0.10
CA ILE A 33 -6.26 14.91 -0.70
C ILE A 33 -7.29 14.43 0.33
N LEU A 34 -7.02 13.29 0.99
CA LEU A 34 -7.96 12.69 1.94
C LEU A 34 -8.22 13.59 3.16
N LYS A 35 -7.19 14.25 3.69
CA LYS A 35 -7.36 15.25 4.76
C LYS A 35 -8.22 16.43 4.32
N GLN A 36 -8.02 16.93 3.11
CA GLN A 36 -8.84 18.00 2.55
C GLN A 36 -10.31 17.57 2.41
N VAL A 37 -10.57 16.30 2.05
CA VAL A 37 -11.94 15.76 1.99
C VAL A 37 -12.58 15.74 3.39
N VAL A 38 -11.85 15.28 4.41
CA VAL A 38 -12.32 15.28 5.80
C VAL A 38 -12.61 16.70 6.29
N GLU A 39 -11.68 17.64 6.10
CA GLU A 39 -11.85 19.03 6.51
C GLU A 39 -13.07 19.70 5.85
N GLN A 40 -13.25 19.47 4.55
CA GLN A 40 -14.40 20.02 3.82
C GLN A 40 -15.72 19.37 4.24
N ALA A 41 -15.72 18.07 4.55
CA ALA A 41 -16.90 17.40 5.08
C ALA A 41 -17.31 17.99 6.43
N ILE A 42 -16.37 18.21 7.35
CA ILE A 42 -16.62 18.87 8.64
C ILE A 42 -17.19 20.28 8.44
N GLN A 43 -16.61 21.09 7.55
CA GLN A 43 -17.06 22.46 7.26
C GLN A 43 -18.50 22.51 6.70
N MET A 44 -18.88 21.50 5.93
CA MET A 44 -20.21 21.39 5.33
C MET A 44 -21.25 20.70 6.25
N GLY A 45 -20.85 20.23 7.45
CA GLY A 45 -21.69 19.38 8.28
C GLY A 45 -22.06 18.05 7.60
N GLY A 46 -21.22 17.60 6.67
CA GLY A 46 -21.39 16.43 5.82
C GLY A 46 -20.59 15.22 6.28
N GLU A 47 -20.38 14.31 5.34
CA GLU A 47 -19.62 13.07 5.55
C GLU A 47 -18.55 12.92 4.43
N SER A 48 -17.36 12.47 4.82
CA SER A 48 -16.20 12.27 3.95
C SER A 48 -16.20 10.87 3.35
N VAL A 49 -16.06 10.76 2.02
CA VAL A 49 -16.13 9.48 1.29
C VAL A 49 -14.94 9.33 0.36
N LEU A 50 -14.24 8.20 0.46
CA LEU A 50 -13.34 7.73 -0.58
C LEU A 50 -14.01 6.62 -1.40
N LEU A 51 -14.18 6.84 -2.70
CA LEU A 51 -14.52 5.80 -3.66
C LEU A 51 -13.24 5.19 -4.23
N THR A 52 -12.99 3.92 -3.96
CA THR A 52 -11.86 3.17 -4.53
C THR A 52 -12.34 1.92 -5.25
N PHE A 53 -11.43 1.29 -6.00
CA PHE A 53 -11.74 0.17 -6.87
C PHE A 53 -10.95 -1.08 -6.47
N TYR A 54 -11.62 -2.23 -6.48
CA TYR A 54 -11.00 -3.53 -6.26
C TYR A 54 -11.65 -4.61 -7.15
N PRO A 55 -10.86 -5.46 -7.86
CA PRO A 55 -9.40 -5.39 -8.00
C PRO A 55 -8.90 -4.06 -8.59
N HIS A 56 -7.59 -3.81 -8.49
CA HIS A 56 -7.01 -2.60 -9.08
C HIS A 56 -7.27 -2.55 -10.60
N PRO A 57 -7.69 -1.39 -11.16
CA PRO A 57 -8.10 -1.29 -12.58
C PRO A 57 -7.11 -1.89 -13.58
N ARG A 58 -5.81 -1.69 -13.40
CA ARG A 58 -4.80 -2.27 -14.29
C ARG A 58 -4.77 -3.80 -14.29
N LEU A 59 -5.06 -4.45 -13.16
CA LEU A 59 -5.10 -5.92 -13.09
C LEU A 59 -6.26 -6.51 -13.90
N VAL A 60 -7.35 -5.75 -14.06
CA VAL A 60 -8.52 -6.18 -14.83
C VAL A 60 -8.36 -5.85 -16.31
N LEU A 61 -7.78 -4.69 -16.62
CA LEU A 61 -7.59 -4.22 -18.01
C LEU A 61 -6.42 -4.92 -18.71
N TYR A 62 -5.39 -5.27 -17.95
CA TYR A 62 -4.17 -5.90 -18.45
C TYR A 62 -3.84 -7.14 -17.61
N PRO A 63 -4.65 -8.22 -17.70
CA PRO A 63 -4.50 -9.40 -16.84
C PRO A 63 -3.18 -10.15 -17.08
N ASP A 64 -2.58 -10.00 -18.25
CA ASP A 64 -1.30 -10.60 -18.61
C ASP A 64 -0.08 -9.74 -18.17
N ASP A 65 -0.33 -8.54 -17.63
CA ASP A 65 0.71 -7.66 -17.06
C ASP A 65 1.09 -8.15 -15.66
N ASN A 66 1.97 -9.15 -15.61
CA ASN A 66 2.49 -9.71 -14.35
C ASN A 66 3.46 -8.77 -13.62
N GLU A 67 3.83 -7.63 -14.21
CA GLU A 67 4.78 -6.68 -13.64
C GLU A 67 4.13 -5.72 -12.63
N LEU A 68 2.81 -5.53 -12.70
CA LEU A 68 2.15 -4.63 -11.77
C LEU A 68 2.11 -5.22 -10.37
N LYS A 69 2.90 -4.62 -9.48
CA LYS A 69 2.83 -4.85 -8.04
C LYS A 69 2.26 -3.62 -7.33
N LEU A 70 1.38 -3.86 -6.35
CA LEU A 70 0.71 -2.82 -5.58
C LEU A 70 1.51 -2.47 -4.32
N LEU A 71 1.46 -1.20 -3.93
CA LEU A 71 2.11 -0.72 -2.71
C LEU A 71 1.31 -1.10 -1.46
N THR A 72 -0.01 -1.23 -1.59
CA THR A 72 -0.91 -1.62 -0.48
C THR A 72 -1.87 -2.69 -0.92
N THR A 73 -2.17 -3.64 -0.04
CA THR A 73 -3.34 -4.50 -0.17
C THR A 73 -4.61 -3.70 0.13
N ILE A 74 -5.78 -4.30 -0.08
CA ILE A 74 -7.04 -3.61 0.22
C ILE A 74 -7.24 -3.47 1.75
N GLU A 75 -6.81 -4.44 2.53
CA GLU A 75 -6.85 -4.43 3.99
C GLU A 75 -5.95 -3.32 4.54
N GLU A 76 -4.69 -3.24 4.09
CA GLU A 76 -3.76 -2.17 4.47
C GLU A 76 -4.32 -0.79 4.08
N LYS A 77 -5.00 -0.67 2.95
CA LYS A 77 -5.63 0.59 2.52
C LYS A 77 -6.78 0.98 3.47
N VAL A 78 -7.61 0.01 3.88
CA VAL A 78 -8.69 0.25 4.84
C VAL A 78 -8.14 0.86 6.14
N GLU A 79 -7.08 0.29 6.69
CA GLU A 79 -6.43 0.81 7.90
C GLU A 79 -5.90 2.22 7.68
N LEU A 80 -5.12 2.44 6.63
CA LEU A 80 -4.49 3.73 6.34
C LEU A 80 -5.48 4.87 6.08
N VAL A 81 -6.59 4.57 5.42
CA VAL A 81 -7.65 5.56 5.15
C VAL A 81 -8.44 5.83 6.43
N GLY A 82 -8.64 4.79 7.27
CA GLY A 82 -9.26 4.92 8.58
C GLY A 82 -8.49 5.85 9.51
N ASP A 83 -7.16 5.72 9.56
CA ASP A 83 -6.26 6.55 10.38
C ASP A 83 -6.30 8.04 10.00
N ILE A 84 -6.69 8.37 8.77
CA ILE A 84 -6.85 9.77 8.32
C ILE A 84 -8.15 10.39 8.86
N GLY A 85 -9.11 9.56 9.30
CA GLY A 85 -10.38 10.02 9.84
C GLY A 85 -11.50 10.13 8.81
N MET A 86 -11.42 9.41 7.68
CA MET A 86 -12.53 9.32 6.72
C MET A 86 -13.75 8.65 7.35
N ASP A 87 -14.95 9.11 7.00
CA ASP A 87 -16.19 8.50 7.48
C ASP A 87 -16.50 7.19 6.74
N TYR A 88 -16.33 7.18 5.41
CA TYR A 88 -16.62 6.04 4.56
C TYR A 88 -15.49 5.72 3.58
N LEU A 89 -15.27 4.43 3.38
CA LEU A 89 -14.52 3.87 2.27
C LEU A 89 -15.46 2.96 1.46
N ILE A 90 -15.76 3.35 0.23
CA ILE A 90 -16.55 2.55 -0.71
C ILE A 90 -15.59 1.81 -1.63
N ILE A 91 -15.61 0.48 -1.57
CA ILE A 91 -14.79 -0.41 -2.40
C ILE A 91 -15.67 -0.94 -3.52
N MET A 92 -15.61 -0.27 -4.67
CA MET A 92 -16.41 -0.64 -5.81
C MET A 92 -15.73 -1.74 -6.64
N PRO A 93 -16.43 -2.85 -7.01
CA PRO A 93 -15.89 -3.84 -7.91
C PRO A 93 -15.51 -3.22 -9.25
N PHE A 94 -14.22 -3.35 -9.64
CA PHE A 94 -13.78 -2.90 -10.96
C PHE A 94 -13.91 -4.06 -11.95
N THR A 95 -14.84 -3.92 -12.89
CA THR A 95 -15.12 -4.93 -13.91
C THR A 95 -14.82 -4.38 -15.31
N LYS A 96 -14.79 -5.26 -16.32
CA LYS A 96 -14.67 -4.85 -17.73
C LYS A 96 -15.85 -3.98 -18.17
N GLU A 97 -17.04 -4.23 -17.62
CA GLU A 97 -18.26 -3.45 -17.89
C GLU A 97 -18.08 -2.02 -17.34
N LEU A 98 -17.67 -1.88 -16.07
CA LEU A 98 -17.39 -0.57 -15.48
C LEU A 98 -16.32 0.19 -16.28
N SER A 99 -15.29 -0.49 -16.77
CA SER A 99 -14.23 0.15 -17.56
C SER A 99 -14.69 0.70 -18.91
N ARG A 100 -15.83 0.25 -19.42
CA ARG A 100 -16.46 0.70 -20.69
C ARG A 100 -17.47 1.81 -20.47
N LEU A 101 -17.79 2.14 -19.23
CA LEU A 101 -18.76 3.18 -18.91
C LEU A 101 -18.23 4.54 -19.36
N LYS A 102 -19.03 5.28 -20.11
CA LYS A 102 -18.68 6.65 -20.53
C LYS A 102 -18.51 7.55 -19.32
N SER A 103 -17.72 8.59 -19.45
CA SER A 103 -17.51 9.55 -18.36
C SER A 103 -18.81 10.20 -17.90
N SER A 104 -19.74 10.52 -18.82
CA SER A 104 -21.07 11.05 -18.51
C SER A 104 -21.91 10.09 -17.65
N ASP A 105 -21.94 8.81 -18.03
CA ASP A 105 -22.75 7.81 -17.34
C ASP A 105 -22.17 7.51 -15.95
N PHE A 106 -20.83 7.46 -15.86
CA PHE A 106 -20.15 7.29 -14.57
C PHE A 106 -20.51 8.44 -13.58
N VAL A 107 -20.50 9.67 -14.05
CA VAL A 107 -20.85 10.81 -13.20
C VAL A 107 -22.33 10.77 -12.82
N ARG A 108 -23.22 10.59 -13.80
CA ARG A 108 -24.66 10.54 -13.54
C ARG A 108 -25.03 9.40 -12.60
N ASP A 109 -24.70 8.16 -12.99
CA ASP A 109 -25.25 6.96 -12.35
C ASP A 109 -24.53 6.65 -11.02
N ILE A 110 -23.23 6.95 -10.93
CA ILE A 110 -22.44 6.61 -9.73
C ILE A 110 -22.30 7.81 -8.78
N LEU A 111 -21.78 8.94 -9.27
CA LEU A 111 -21.48 10.06 -8.37
C LEU A 111 -22.76 10.78 -7.93
N VAL A 112 -23.70 10.98 -8.85
CA VAL A 112 -24.93 11.75 -8.56
C VAL A 112 -26.03 10.84 -8.00
N GLU A 113 -26.44 9.80 -8.74
CA GLU A 113 -27.61 9.01 -8.34
C GLU A 113 -27.35 8.06 -7.16
N LYS A 114 -26.16 7.41 -7.11
CA LYS A 114 -25.87 6.47 -6.02
C LYS A 114 -25.16 7.12 -4.84
N LEU A 115 -24.19 8.01 -5.09
CA LEU A 115 -23.41 8.61 -4.02
C LEU A 115 -23.93 9.96 -3.54
N HIS A 116 -24.88 10.57 -4.24
CA HIS A 116 -25.46 11.87 -3.90
C HIS A 116 -24.39 12.94 -3.61
N VAL A 117 -23.34 12.99 -4.47
CA VAL A 117 -22.19 13.86 -4.28
C VAL A 117 -22.61 15.33 -4.18
N SER A 118 -22.22 16.00 -3.07
CA SER A 118 -22.44 17.42 -2.88
C SER A 118 -21.17 18.21 -3.25
N LYS A 119 -20.00 17.64 -2.98
CA LYS A 119 -18.70 18.20 -3.35
C LYS A 119 -17.74 17.09 -3.76
N LEU A 120 -17.09 17.25 -4.92
CA LEU A 120 -16.04 16.36 -5.40
C LEU A 120 -14.69 17.06 -5.28
N ILE A 121 -13.70 16.38 -4.67
CA ILE A 121 -12.31 16.86 -4.56
C ILE A 121 -11.43 15.91 -5.36
N ILE A 122 -10.66 16.44 -6.31
CA ILE A 122 -9.80 15.67 -7.20
C ILE A 122 -8.39 16.27 -7.27
N GLY A 123 -7.39 15.43 -7.53
CA GLY A 123 -6.04 15.90 -7.88
C GLY A 123 -5.99 16.38 -9.35
N TYR A 124 -4.97 17.13 -9.68
CA TYR A 124 -4.77 17.76 -11.00
C TYR A 124 -4.66 16.74 -12.17
N ASP A 125 -4.19 15.51 -11.90
CA ASP A 125 -4.00 14.45 -12.92
C ASP A 125 -5.18 13.48 -13.00
N HIS A 126 -6.28 13.83 -12.33
CA HIS A 126 -7.46 12.97 -12.21
C HIS A 126 -8.06 12.67 -13.59
N ARG A 127 -8.29 11.38 -13.86
CA ARG A 127 -8.93 10.86 -15.08
C ARG A 127 -9.94 9.79 -14.73
N PHE A 128 -11.06 9.78 -15.44
CA PHE A 128 -12.17 8.85 -15.21
C PHE A 128 -12.90 8.48 -16.49
N GLY A 129 -13.82 7.49 -16.40
CA GLY A 129 -14.56 6.99 -17.54
C GLY A 129 -13.75 6.12 -18.50
N ARG A 130 -14.40 5.67 -19.56
CA ARG A 130 -13.81 4.78 -20.56
C ARG A 130 -12.54 5.39 -21.16
N ASN A 131 -11.48 4.57 -21.23
CA ASN A 131 -10.17 4.99 -21.76
C ASN A 131 -9.58 6.23 -21.09
N ARG A 132 -10.05 6.57 -19.86
CA ARG A 132 -9.63 7.79 -19.14
C ARG A 132 -9.98 9.07 -19.91
N GLU A 133 -11.08 9.07 -20.67
CA GLU A 133 -11.50 10.19 -21.53
C GLU A 133 -11.92 11.44 -20.73
N GLY A 134 -12.50 11.23 -19.54
CA GLY A 134 -12.91 12.32 -18.67
C GLY A 134 -11.71 12.95 -17.93
N GLY A 135 -11.62 14.26 -18.00
CA GLY A 135 -10.64 15.08 -17.27
C GLY A 135 -11.30 16.19 -16.48
N LEU A 136 -10.50 17.20 -16.08
CA LEU A 136 -10.97 18.34 -15.30
C LEU A 136 -12.05 19.17 -16.04
N ALA A 137 -11.86 19.41 -17.34
CA ALA A 137 -12.80 20.22 -18.13
C ALA A 137 -14.19 19.58 -18.19
N GLU A 138 -14.22 18.27 -18.48
CA GLU A 138 -15.47 17.50 -18.51
C GLU A 138 -16.11 17.44 -17.12
N MET A 139 -15.31 17.29 -16.06
CA MET A 139 -15.83 17.26 -14.69
C MET A 139 -16.43 18.60 -14.27
N LYS A 140 -15.86 19.75 -14.70
CA LYS A 140 -16.44 21.09 -14.46
C LYS A 140 -17.81 21.21 -15.12
N MET A 141 -17.94 20.78 -16.37
CA MET A 141 -19.23 20.77 -17.08
C MET A 141 -20.27 19.88 -16.37
N TYR A 142 -19.88 18.69 -15.91
CA TYR A 142 -20.79 17.81 -15.16
C TYR A 142 -21.17 18.40 -13.79
N ALA A 143 -20.23 19.05 -13.09
CA ALA A 143 -20.51 19.71 -11.82
C ALA A 143 -21.57 20.82 -11.96
N GLU A 144 -21.49 21.62 -13.03
CA GLU A 144 -22.49 22.63 -13.36
C GLU A 144 -23.84 21.99 -13.72
N THR A 145 -23.84 20.93 -14.53
CA THR A 145 -25.05 20.22 -14.98
C THR A 145 -25.79 19.58 -13.83
N TYR A 146 -25.08 18.87 -12.94
CA TYR A 146 -25.67 18.09 -11.84
C TYR A 146 -25.67 18.81 -10.51
N LYS A 147 -25.21 20.08 -10.45
CA LYS A 147 -25.27 20.98 -9.29
C LYS A 147 -24.49 20.50 -8.08
N PHE A 148 -23.32 19.88 -8.28
CA PHE A 148 -22.37 19.60 -7.19
C PHE A 148 -21.14 20.53 -7.31
N SER A 149 -20.48 20.77 -6.16
CA SER A 149 -19.25 21.57 -6.12
C SER A 149 -18.04 20.75 -6.56
N LEU A 150 -17.13 21.34 -7.34
CA LEU A 150 -15.87 20.72 -7.72
C LEU A 150 -14.69 21.53 -7.17
N GLN A 151 -13.75 20.83 -6.54
CA GLN A 151 -12.49 21.43 -6.10
C GLN A 151 -11.33 20.60 -6.67
N GLU A 152 -10.45 21.26 -7.40
CA GLU A 152 -9.17 20.71 -7.84
C GLU A 152 -8.10 21.06 -6.81
N ILE A 153 -7.24 20.10 -6.48
CA ILE A 153 -6.01 20.35 -5.74
C ILE A 153 -4.87 20.41 -6.77
N PRO A 154 -4.23 21.57 -6.95
CA PRO A 154 -3.20 21.75 -7.96
C PRO A 154 -1.92 20.98 -7.60
N ALA A 155 -1.11 20.63 -8.60
CA ALA A 155 0.12 19.85 -8.46
C ALA A 155 1.11 20.45 -7.45
N GLN A 156 1.26 21.77 -7.45
CA GLN A 156 2.14 22.49 -6.51
C GLN A 156 1.74 22.30 -5.05
N ASP A 157 0.44 22.15 -4.78
CA ASP A 157 -0.07 21.95 -3.42
C ASP A 157 0.07 20.49 -2.99
N LEU A 158 0.18 19.56 -3.93
CA LEU A 158 0.35 18.13 -3.64
C LEU A 158 1.82 17.71 -3.43
N GLU A 159 2.77 18.61 -3.75
CA GLU A 159 4.20 18.25 -3.85
C GLU A 159 4.44 17.04 -4.79
N GLU A 160 3.47 16.74 -5.65
CA GLU A 160 3.45 15.55 -6.50
C GLU A 160 4.49 15.58 -7.62
N SER A 161 5.07 16.73 -7.93
CA SER A 161 6.28 16.77 -8.77
C SER A 161 7.40 15.92 -8.17
N ILE A 162 7.32 15.62 -6.86
CA ILE A 162 8.30 14.85 -6.10
C ILE A 162 7.82 13.42 -5.86
N VAL A 163 6.52 13.18 -5.52
CA VAL A 163 6.01 11.89 -5.05
C VAL A 163 4.94 11.29 -5.98
N SER A 164 5.07 10.01 -6.33
CA SER A 164 4.03 9.21 -6.98
C SER A 164 4.19 7.73 -6.67
N SER A 165 3.10 6.94 -6.76
CA SER A 165 3.16 5.48 -6.58
C SER A 165 4.20 4.82 -7.50
N THR A 166 4.42 5.35 -8.71
CA THR A 166 5.45 4.86 -9.64
C THR A 166 6.86 5.10 -9.13
N LYS A 167 7.14 6.29 -8.56
CA LYS A 167 8.46 6.59 -7.97
C LYS A 167 8.73 5.73 -6.75
N ILE A 168 7.72 5.53 -5.91
CA ILE A 168 7.81 4.66 -4.72
C ILE A 168 8.12 3.21 -5.13
N ARG A 169 7.44 2.67 -6.14
CA ARG A 169 7.74 1.32 -6.66
C ARG A 169 9.17 1.23 -7.16
N LYS A 170 9.64 2.20 -7.92
CA LYS A 170 11.03 2.24 -8.42
C LYS A 170 12.03 2.27 -7.26
N ALA A 171 11.80 3.07 -6.23
CA ALA A 171 12.66 3.15 -5.06
C ALA A 171 12.73 1.80 -4.31
N LEU A 172 11.59 1.15 -4.05
CA LEU A 172 11.52 -0.17 -3.41
C LEU A 172 12.25 -1.25 -4.23
N LEU A 173 12.06 -1.27 -5.55
CA LEU A 173 12.72 -2.22 -6.45
C LEU A 173 14.22 -1.96 -6.62
N ALA A 174 14.67 -0.74 -6.33
CA ALA A 174 16.09 -0.38 -6.29
C ALA A 174 16.73 -0.59 -4.90
N GLY A 175 15.97 -0.96 -3.87
CA GLY A 175 16.46 -1.09 -2.48
C GLY A 175 16.58 0.24 -1.74
N GLN A 176 16.07 1.33 -2.30
CA GLN A 176 16.11 2.67 -1.70
C GLN A 176 14.94 2.84 -0.71
N ILE A 177 15.01 2.11 0.40
CA ILE A 177 13.92 1.98 1.39
C ILE A 177 13.62 3.32 2.05
N GLU A 178 14.64 4.07 2.44
CA GLU A 178 14.51 5.35 3.12
C GLU A 178 13.78 6.36 2.24
N ILE A 179 14.11 6.43 0.95
CA ILE A 179 13.43 7.28 -0.03
C ILE A 179 11.96 6.85 -0.19
N ALA A 180 11.71 5.54 -0.27
CA ALA A 180 10.34 5.04 -0.36
C ALA A 180 9.52 5.39 0.89
N ASN A 181 10.12 5.28 2.08
CA ASN A 181 9.49 5.62 3.35
C ASN A 181 9.20 7.12 3.46
N GLU A 182 10.14 7.98 3.03
CA GLU A 182 9.94 9.42 2.95
C GLU A 182 8.74 9.77 2.08
N TYR A 183 8.65 9.21 0.87
CA TYR A 183 7.53 9.44 -0.05
C TYR A 183 6.20 8.90 0.48
N LEU A 184 6.20 7.78 1.19
CA LEU A 184 5.02 7.22 1.85
C LEU A 184 4.61 8.01 3.09
N GLY A 185 5.56 8.70 3.74
CA GLY A 185 5.38 9.31 5.07
C GLY A 185 5.10 8.25 6.16
N LYS A 186 5.64 7.05 5.98
CA LYS A 186 5.59 5.89 6.91
C LYS A 186 6.54 4.80 6.42
N LEU A 187 6.86 3.84 7.29
CA LEU A 187 7.60 2.65 6.88
C LEU A 187 6.80 1.82 5.89
N TYR A 188 7.45 1.40 4.80
CA TYR A 188 6.87 0.41 3.90
C TYR A 188 6.70 -0.90 4.65
N THR A 189 5.53 -1.51 4.54
CA THR A 189 5.17 -2.71 5.31
C THR A 189 4.62 -3.79 4.40
N ILE A 190 4.99 -5.03 4.67
CA ILE A 190 4.37 -6.22 4.10
C ILE A 190 3.75 -7.05 5.23
N SER A 191 2.63 -7.70 4.97
CA SER A 191 1.96 -8.60 5.91
C SER A 191 1.90 -10.00 5.33
N GLY A 192 2.05 -10.99 6.19
CA GLY A 192 2.02 -12.38 5.77
C GLY A 192 1.90 -13.37 6.92
N LYS A 193 1.64 -14.60 6.55
CA LYS A 193 1.54 -15.72 7.47
C LYS A 193 2.87 -16.45 7.58
N VAL A 194 3.28 -16.77 8.80
CA VAL A 194 4.47 -17.57 9.05
C VAL A 194 4.21 -19.04 8.68
N GLU A 195 5.01 -19.56 7.75
CA GLU A 195 4.97 -20.96 7.32
C GLU A 195 6.18 -21.74 7.85
N GLU A 196 6.05 -23.05 7.88
CA GLU A 196 7.16 -23.94 8.18
C GLU A 196 8.21 -23.84 7.06
N GLY A 197 9.46 -23.66 7.45
CA GLY A 197 10.62 -23.63 6.59
C GLY A 197 11.57 -24.78 6.87
N MET A 198 12.73 -24.78 6.23
CA MET A 198 13.75 -25.81 6.40
C MET A 198 14.50 -25.74 7.75
N GLN A 199 14.21 -24.76 8.61
CA GLN A 199 14.77 -24.55 9.95
C GLN A 199 16.32 -24.52 10.02
N ARG A 200 16.99 -24.28 8.89
CA ARG A 200 18.48 -24.25 8.79
C ARG A 200 19.09 -23.16 9.67
N GLY A 201 18.43 -22.03 9.81
CA GLY A 201 18.87 -20.93 10.69
C GLY A 201 18.99 -21.34 12.15
N THR A 202 18.14 -22.26 12.63
CA THR A 202 18.16 -22.77 14.01
C THR A 202 19.47 -23.48 14.32
N THR A 203 20.02 -24.26 13.37
CA THR A 203 21.29 -25.02 13.58
C THR A 203 22.52 -24.13 13.70
N ILE A 204 22.42 -22.89 13.20
CA ILE A 204 23.52 -21.91 13.22
C ILE A 204 23.32 -20.76 14.23
N GLY A 205 22.24 -20.82 15.04
CA GLY A 205 21.94 -19.84 16.07
C GLY A 205 21.13 -18.62 15.59
N TYR A 206 20.66 -18.63 14.35
CA TYR A 206 19.85 -17.58 13.74
C TYR A 206 18.50 -18.12 13.23
N PRO A 207 17.58 -18.55 14.12
CA PRO A 207 16.27 -19.04 13.70
C PRO A 207 15.51 -17.99 12.90
N THR A 208 14.97 -18.37 11.73
CA THR A 208 14.19 -17.50 10.86
C THR A 208 12.75 -17.96 10.74
N ALA A 209 11.83 -17.01 10.66
CA ALA A 209 10.45 -17.25 10.26
C ALA A 209 10.31 -17.03 8.74
N ASN A 210 9.82 -18.04 8.03
CA ASN A 210 9.47 -17.95 6.62
C ASN A 210 8.10 -17.29 6.50
N VAL A 211 8.00 -16.21 5.69
CA VAL A 211 6.80 -15.41 5.57
C VAL A 211 6.20 -15.55 4.19
N ARG A 212 5.01 -16.15 4.13
CA ARG A 212 4.20 -16.12 2.92
C ARG A 212 3.37 -14.84 2.89
N VAL A 213 3.74 -13.92 2.00
CA VAL A 213 3.03 -12.64 1.85
C VAL A 213 1.60 -12.87 1.38
N ASN A 214 0.63 -12.20 2.00
CA ASN A 214 -0.80 -12.44 1.84
C ASN A 214 -1.33 -12.20 0.42
N SER A 215 -0.68 -11.35 -0.37
CA SER A 215 -1.12 -11.01 -1.72
C SER A 215 -0.02 -11.18 -2.75
N SER A 216 -0.31 -11.92 -3.82
CA SER A 216 0.60 -12.06 -4.96
C SER A 216 0.88 -10.75 -5.71
N TYR A 217 0.01 -9.76 -5.53
CA TYR A 217 0.15 -8.43 -6.11
C TYR A 217 0.89 -7.43 -5.21
N LYS A 218 1.14 -7.77 -3.94
CA LYS A 218 1.92 -6.91 -3.04
C LYS A 218 3.35 -6.77 -3.57
N LEU A 219 3.84 -5.54 -3.67
CA LEU A 219 5.23 -5.30 -4.05
C LEU A 219 6.15 -5.78 -2.94
N ILE A 220 7.09 -6.63 -3.29
CA ILE A 220 8.18 -7.04 -2.41
C ILE A 220 9.42 -6.27 -2.86
N PRO A 221 10.16 -5.61 -1.95
CA PRO A 221 11.36 -4.86 -2.30
C PRO A 221 12.44 -5.72 -2.96
N LYS A 222 13.52 -5.08 -3.45
CA LYS A 222 14.71 -5.73 -4.03
C LYS A 222 15.19 -6.87 -3.15
N ASN A 223 15.76 -7.93 -3.74
CA ASN A 223 16.45 -8.99 -2.99
C ASN A 223 17.62 -8.42 -2.17
N GLY A 224 17.80 -8.92 -0.95
CA GLY A 224 18.88 -8.50 -0.05
C GLY A 224 18.48 -8.57 1.42
N VAL A 225 19.33 -8.01 2.27
CA VAL A 225 19.19 -7.98 3.72
C VAL A 225 18.71 -6.61 4.19
N TYR A 226 17.80 -6.59 5.16
CA TYR A 226 17.11 -5.39 5.62
C TYR A 226 17.04 -5.31 7.13
N ALA A 227 17.16 -4.09 7.64
CA ALA A 227 16.73 -3.74 8.99
C ALA A 227 15.21 -3.58 8.99
N VAL A 228 14.52 -4.30 9.88
CA VAL A 228 13.05 -4.31 9.93
C VAL A 228 12.50 -4.28 11.33
N TRP A 229 11.30 -3.73 11.48
CA TRP A 229 10.45 -3.98 12.63
C TRP A 229 9.43 -5.07 12.31
N VAL A 230 9.30 -6.03 13.21
CA VAL A 230 8.32 -7.12 13.11
C VAL A 230 7.24 -6.93 14.16
N CYS A 231 5.98 -6.89 13.74
CA CYS A 231 4.84 -6.84 14.64
C CYS A 231 4.10 -8.18 14.66
N ILE A 232 3.86 -8.68 15.88
CA ILE A 232 3.04 -9.87 16.16
C ILE A 232 1.96 -9.46 17.15
N GLY A 233 0.75 -9.25 16.66
CA GLY A 233 -0.29 -8.57 17.44
C GLY A 233 0.16 -7.14 17.78
N GLN A 234 0.20 -6.81 19.07
CA GLN A 234 0.64 -5.48 19.56
C GLN A 234 2.14 -5.37 19.85
N ASN A 235 2.88 -6.49 19.77
CA ASN A 235 4.31 -6.49 20.10
C ASN A 235 5.12 -6.13 18.85
N ARG A 236 5.90 -5.06 18.94
CA ARG A 236 6.86 -4.62 17.93
C ARG A 236 8.28 -5.03 18.37
N MET A 237 9.00 -5.72 17.50
CA MET A 237 10.32 -6.29 17.80
C MET A 237 11.29 -6.01 16.65
N PRO A 238 12.58 -5.74 16.94
CA PRO A 238 13.59 -5.56 15.91
C PRO A 238 13.95 -6.90 15.27
N GLY A 239 14.37 -6.86 14.00
CA GLY A 239 14.81 -8.04 13.27
C GLY A 239 15.60 -7.72 12.03
N MET A 240 16.25 -8.75 11.48
CA MET A 240 16.85 -8.74 10.16
C MET A 240 16.08 -9.64 9.20
N LEU A 241 15.80 -9.10 8.03
CA LEU A 241 15.03 -9.80 6.99
C LEU A 241 15.95 -10.11 5.81
N ASN A 242 15.85 -11.30 5.26
CA ASN A 242 16.40 -11.65 3.96
C ASN A 242 15.28 -11.86 2.94
N ILE A 243 15.39 -11.24 1.77
CA ILE A 243 14.57 -11.49 0.59
C ILE A 243 15.47 -12.05 -0.49
N GLY A 244 15.20 -13.25 -0.97
CA GLY A 244 15.97 -13.82 -2.05
C GLY A 244 16.04 -15.34 -2.09
N PHE A 245 17.13 -15.88 -2.65
CA PHE A 245 17.28 -17.28 -2.98
C PHE A 245 18.18 -18.08 -2.02
N ASN A 246 18.71 -17.48 -0.96
CA ASN A 246 19.64 -18.11 -0.02
C ASN A 246 20.78 -18.86 -0.74
N PRO A 247 21.69 -18.16 -1.47
CA PRO A 247 22.60 -18.75 -2.43
C PRO A 247 23.66 -19.68 -1.85
N THR A 248 23.84 -19.68 -0.52
CA THR A 248 24.78 -20.56 0.20
C THR A 248 24.30 -22.03 0.26
N PHE A 249 23.04 -22.29 -0.04
CA PHE A 249 22.44 -23.62 0.01
C PHE A 249 22.07 -24.13 -1.40
N GLU A 250 22.10 -25.44 -1.61
CA GLU A 250 21.83 -26.07 -2.90
C GLU A 250 20.39 -25.86 -3.38
N ASP A 251 19.41 -25.86 -2.44
CA ASP A 251 17.99 -25.62 -2.74
C ASP A 251 17.67 -24.13 -2.84
N LYS A 252 17.82 -23.57 -4.02
CA LYS A 252 17.57 -22.15 -4.32
C LYS A 252 16.07 -21.83 -4.47
N LYS A 253 15.32 -21.89 -3.40
CA LYS A 253 13.94 -21.42 -3.39
C LYS A 253 13.91 -19.96 -2.94
N TRP A 254 13.19 -19.11 -3.68
CA TRP A 254 12.98 -17.74 -3.29
C TRP A 254 12.10 -17.65 -2.05
N SER A 255 12.50 -16.86 -1.08
CA SER A 255 11.82 -16.73 0.20
C SER A 255 11.91 -15.33 0.79
N VAL A 256 11.05 -15.05 1.73
CA VAL A 256 11.08 -13.91 2.64
C VAL A 256 11.27 -14.47 4.04
N GLU A 257 12.45 -14.29 4.60
CA GLU A 257 12.84 -14.89 5.88
C GLU A 257 13.26 -13.80 6.87
N VAL A 258 12.67 -13.80 8.06
CA VAL A 258 13.00 -12.85 9.10
C VAL A 258 13.52 -13.52 10.36
N HIS A 259 14.70 -13.10 10.82
CA HIS A 259 15.22 -13.38 12.15
C HIS A 259 14.81 -12.25 13.10
N ILE A 260 13.97 -12.58 14.08
CA ILE A 260 13.50 -11.63 15.10
C ILE A 260 14.47 -11.67 16.27
N PHE A 261 15.04 -10.52 16.64
CA PHE A 261 16.04 -10.43 17.69
C PHE A 261 15.41 -10.71 19.07
N ASP A 262 16.17 -11.41 19.91
CA ASP A 262 15.79 -11.72 21.31
C ASP A 262 14.42 -12.42 21.43
N PHE A 263 14.05 -13.22 20.41
CA PHE A 263 12.77 -13.89 20.32
C PHE A 263 12.90 -15.39 20.09
N ASN A 264 12.24 -16.20 20.94
CA ASN A 264 12.33 -17.67 20.91
C ASN A 264 10.96 -18.39 20.98
N LYS A 265 9.86 -17.68 20.71
CA LYS A 265 8.52 -18.29 20.76
C LYS A 265 8.13 -18.88 19.42
N ASN A 266 7.33 -19.96 19.44
CA ASN A 266 6.73 -20.49 18.25
C ASN A 266 5.65 -19.54 17.71
N ILE A 267 5.78 -19.14 16.44
CA ILE A 267 4.86 -18.26 15.72
C ILE A 267 4.36 -18.83 14.38
N TYR A 268 4.51 -20.12 14.17
CA TYR A 268 3.94 -20.76 12.98
C TYR A 268 2.45 -20.49 12.87
N HIS A 269 2.00 -20.26 11.66
CA HIS A 269 0.63 -19.97 11.29
C HIS A 269 0.07 -18.63 11.80
N LYS A 270 0.88 -17.83 12.51
CA LYS A 270 0.48 -16.47 12.93
C LYS A 270 0.66 -15.48 11.78
N GLU A 271 -0.21 -14.50 11.75
CA GLU A 271 -0.05 -13.30 10.92
C GLU A 271 0.99 -12.38 11.57
N ILE A 272 1.91 -11.89 10.76
CA ILE A 272 2.89 -10.88 11.15
C ILE A 272 2.94 -9.77 10.13
N SER A 273 3.34 -8.59 10.56
CA SER A 273 3.68 -7.49 9.66
C SER A 273 5.14 -7.10 9.82
N ILE A 274 5.78 -6.76 8.70
CA ILE A 274 7.21 -6.45 8.61
C ILE A 274 7.35 -5.06 7.99
N SER A 275 7.85 -4.11 8.78
CA SER A 275 8.07 -2.73 8.38
C SER A 275 9.55 -2.51 8.07
N PHE A 276 9.86 -2.10 6.85
CA PHE A 276 11.22 -1.91 6.36
C PHE A 276 11.78 -0.57 6.83
N VAL A 277 12.95 -0.61 7.45
CA VAL A 277 13.67 0.59 7.92
C VAL A 277 14.76 0.99 6.95
N ALA A 278 15.68 0.04 6.63
CA ALA A 278 16.80 0.29 5.75
C ALA A 278 17.20 -0.97 4.96
N PHE A 279 17.76 -0.77 3.77
CA PHE A 279 18.47 -1.81 3.03
C PHE A 279 19.92 -1.87 3.51
N THR A 280 20.36 -3.03 3.98
CA THR A 280 21.70 -3.18 4.58
C THR A 280 22.72 -3.63 3.53
N ARG A 281 22.42 -4.69 2.80
CA ARG A 281 23.31 -5.23 1.76
C ARG A 281 22.60 -6.15 0.78
N GLU A 282 23.26 -6.46 -0.31
CA GLU A 282 22.83 -7.49 -1.25
C GLU A 282 23.08 -8.90 -0.70
N GLU A 283 22.42 -9.91 -1.31
CA GLU A 283 22.73 -11.32 -1.03
C GLU A 283 24.16 -11.64 -1.42
N GLN A 284 24.79 -12.50 -0.63
CA GLN A 284 26.16 -12.96 -0.85
C GLN A 284 26.23 -14.47 -0.67
N THR A 285 27.11 -15.10 -1.44
CA THR A 285 27.50 -16.50 -1.23
C THR A 285 28.68 -16.59 -0.27
N PHE A 286 28.66 -17.54 0.64
CA PHE A 286 29.69 -17.72 1.65
C PHE A 286 30.37 -19.07 1.52
N ASP A 287 31.68 -19.12 1.72
CA ASP A 287 32.48 -20.34 1.73
C ASP A 287 32.30 -21.11 3.05
N GLY A 288 31.08 -21.62 3.26
CA GLY A 288 30.73 -22.44 4.40
C GLY A 288 30.02 -21.69 5.55
N ILE A 289 29.62 -22.49 6.55
CA ILE A 289 28.76 -22.06 7.64
C ILE A 289 29.41 -21.02 8.54
N GLU A 290 30.71 -21.13 8.80
CA GLU A 290 31.43 -20.21 9.69
C GLU A 290 31.56 -18.79 9.09
N ALA A 291 31.79 -18.69 7.77
CA ALA A 291 31.80 -17.41 7.09
C ALA A 291 30.39 -16.75 7.11
N LEU A 292 29.34 -17.55 6.93
CA LEU A 292 27.95 -17.10 7.03
C LEU A 292 27.64 -16.58 8.46
N LYS A 293 27.97 -17.34 9.50
CA LYS A 293 27.77 -16.92 10.91
C LYS A 293 28.47 -15.61 11.22
N LYS A 294 29.72 -15.45 10.78
CA LYS A 294 30.48 -14.21 10.99
C LYS A 294 29.77 -13.01 10.33
N GLN A 295 29.25 -13.20 9.11
CA GLN A 295 28.51 -12.14 8.42
C GLN A 295 27.17 -11.84 9.13
N LEU A 296 26.41 -12.86 9.54
CA LEU A 296 25.15 -12.67 10.27
C LEU A 296 25.35 -11.90 11.57
N SER A 297 26.44 -12.19 12.31
CA SER A 297 26.80 -11.45 13.54
C SER A 297 27.14 -9.99 13.26
N LYS A 298 27.78 -9.70 12.12
CA LYS A 298 28.05 -8.33 11.69
C LYS A 298 26.78 -7.60 11.30
N ASP A 299 25.92 -8.26 10.52
CA ASP A 299 24.62 -7.72 10.09
C ASP A 299 23.73 -7.40 11.29
N GLU A 300 23.64 -8.31 12.26
CA GLU A 300 22.87 -8.10 13.49
C GLU A 300 23.34 -6.87 14.26
N LYS A 301 24.67 -6.73 14.46
CA LYS A 301 25.24 -5.57 15.16
C LYS A 301 24.93 -4.26 14.45
N GLU A 302 25.05 -4.22 13.13
CA GLU A 302 24.74 -3.05 12.31
C GLU A 302 23.25 -2.71 12.38
N ILE A 303 22.39 -3.71 12.18
CA ILE A 303 20.93 -3.56 12.16
C ILE A 303 20.40 -3.12 13.53
N ARG A 304 20.93 -3.65 14.64
CA ARG A 304 20.57 -3.18 15.98
C ARG A 304 20.90 -1.70 16.16
N GLY A 305 21.98 -1.21 15.57
CA GLY A 305 22.32 0.23 15.57
C GLY A 305 21.36 1.10 14.76
N LEU A 306 20.73 0.54 13.71
CA LEU A 306 19.73 1.24 12.88
C LEU A 306 18.31 1.21 13.49
N LEU A 307 18.04 0.28 14.40
CA LEU A 307 16.72 0.04 15.01
C LEU A 307 16.66 0.56 16.46
N THR A 308 17.36 1.64 16.76
CA THR A 308 17.20 2.36 18.03
C THR A 308 15.91 3.18 17.99
N ASP A 309 15.12 3.10 19.09
CA ASP A 309 13.89 3.89 19.28
C ASP A 309 14.20 5.39 19.36
#